data_001d0794d24aae220f167c0d7b416f0d
#
_entry.id   001d0794d24aae220f167c0d7b416f0d
#
_cell.length_a   1.000
_cell.length_b   1.000
_cell.length_c   1.000
_cell.angle_alpha   90.00
_cell.angle_beta   90.00
_cell.angle_gamma   90.00
#
_symmetry.space_group_name_H-M   'P 1'
#
loop_
_entity.id
_entity.type
_entity.pdbx_description
1 polymer ?
#
loop_
_entity_poly.entity_id
_entity_poly.type
_entity_poly.pdbx_seq_one_letter_code
_entity_poly.pdbx_strand_id
1 'polypeptide(L)'
;STIRRVAVNYPELDGMYDNLTIRCQTLEEILADKLISFSATDTHIRHRDLWDIPWIVRAQEIDFSAVAALVAAKHADYRCPASLASMIAVGMQRAHVCYADGSFTGQMQRFLSPAVLDRTHDFDNHCDALNAIVERCYGRVAASLGISDQVEHARRRLATEISSGLISATGMPKRNLVLS
;
A
#
# COMPACT_ATOMS: atom_id res chain seq x y z
N SER A 1 -0.28 -8.52 -17.31
CA SER A 1 -1.63 -8.02 -17.65
C SER A 1 -2.52 -9.11 -18.21
N THR A 2 -3.81 -9.03 -17.98
CA THR A 2 -4.83 -9.97 -18.48
C THR A 2 -5.81 -9.28 -19.42
N ILE A 3 -6.45 -10.06 -20.30
CA ILE A 3 -7.55 -9.57 -21.12
C ILE A 3 -8.86 -9.93 -20.42
N ARG A 4 -9.73 -8.97 -20.18
CA ARG A 4 -11.04 -9.18 -19.56
C ARG A 4 -12.15 -8.58 -20.42
N ARG A 5 -13.34 -9.20 -20.38
CA ARG A 5 -14.54 -8.56 -20.92
C ARG A 5 -14.90 -7.36 -20.03
N VAL A 6 -15.38 -6.32 -20.69
CA VAL A 6 -15.93 -5.15 -19.96
C VAL A 6 -17.23 -5.59 -19.29
N ALA A 7 -17.30 -5.41 -17.95
CA ALA A 7 -18.54 -5.59 -17.22
C ALA A 7 -19.39 -4.31 -17.35
N VAL A 8 -20.64 -4.47 -17.71
CA VAL A 8 -21.59 -3.35 -17.81
C VAL A 8 -22.42 -3.31 -16.53
N ASN A 9 -22.27 -2.22 -15.76
CA ASN A 9 -23.03 -2.01 -14.53
C ASN A 9 -24.33 -1.20 -14.75
N TYR A 10 -24.61 -0.85 -16.00
CA TYR A 10 -25.76 -0.04 -16.38
C TYR A 10 -26.65 -0.84 -17.33
N PRO A 11 -27.84 -1.28 -16.90
CA PRO A 11 -28.73 -2.12 -17.71
C PRO A 11 -29.10 -1.52 -19.05
N GLU A 12 -29.17 -0.17 -19.14
CA GLU A 12 -29.47 0.57 -20.37
C GLU A 12 -28.34 0.49 -21.42
N LEU A 13 -27.14 0.07 -21.01
CA LEU A 13 -25.98 -0.10 -21.89
C LEU A 13 -25.71 -1.58 -22.18
N ASP A 14 -26.57 -2.46 -21.73
CA ASP A 14 -26.46 -3.90 -21.96
C ASP A 14 -26.42 -4.19 -23.48
N GLY A 15 -25.49 -5.04 -23.88
CA GLY A 15 -25.23 -5.35 -25.28
C GLY A 15 -24.30 -4.39 -26.03
N MET A 16 -24.10 -3.16 -25.58
CA MET A 16 -23.17 -2.22 -26.24
C MET A 16 -21.70 -2.67 -26.16
N TYR A 17 -21.35 -3.44 -25.15
CA TYR A 17 -19.98 -3.85 -24.84
C TYR A 17 -19.74 -5.36 -24.89
N ASP A 18 -20.69 -6.14 -25.41
CA ASP A 18 -20.67 -7.61 -25.36
C ASP A 18 -19.38 -8.24 -25.91
N ASN A 19 -18.78 -7.61 -26.90
CA ASN A 19 -17.54 -8.09 -27.53
C ASN A 19 -16.31 -7.22 -27.20
N LEU A 20 -16.47 -6.23 -26.32
CA LEU A 20 -15.34 -5.38 -25.95
C LEU A 20 -14.47 -6.06 -24.91
N THR A 21 -13.20 -6.20 -25.22
CA THR A 21 -12.17 -6.68 -24.30
C THR A 21 -11.13 -5.60 -24.07
N ILE A 22 -10.68 -5.48 -22.84
CA ILE A 22 -9.62 -4.54 -22.46
C ILE A 22 -8.47 -5.29 -21.78
N ARG A 23 -7.27 -4.75 -21.95
CA ARG A 23 -6.12 -5.23 -21.20
C ARG A 23 -6.11 -4.60 -19.82
N CYS A 24 -6.16 -5.43 -18.78
CA CYS A 24 -6.16 -4.99 -17.39
C CYS A 24 -4.88 -5.47 -16.69
N GLN A 25 -4.49 -4.75 -15.65
CA GLN A 25 -3.50 -5.25 -14.69
C GLN A 25 -4.08 -6.46 -13.93
N THR A 26 -3.22 -7.39 -13.54
CA THR A 26 -3.59 -8.44 -12.58
C THR A 26 -3.65 -7.85 -11.16
N LEU A 27 -4.22 -8.58 -10.21
CA LEU A 27 -4.22 -8.12 -8.82
C LEU A 27 -2.81 -8.07 -8.23
N GLU A 28 -1.91 -8.96 -8.68
CA GLU A 28 -0.49 -8.93 -8.31
C GLU A 28 0.21 -7.66 -8.82
N GLU A 29 -0.07 -7.25 -10.07
CA GLU A 29 0.45 -5.99 -10.63
C GLU A 29 -0.06 -4.78 -9.87
N ILE A 30 -1.36 -4.75 -9.55
CA ILE A 30 -1.98 -3.65 -8.78
C ILE A 30 -1.42 -3.64 -7.36
N LEU A 31 -1.28 -4.79 -6.70
CA LEU A 31 -0.73 -4.88 -5.35
C LEU A 31 0.72 -4.39 -5.32
N ALA A 32 1.55 -4.80 -6.27
CA ALA A 32 2.94 -4.34 -6.37
C ALA A 32 3.02 -2.82 -6.53
N ASP A 33 2.20 -2.21 -7.40
CA ASP A 33 2.14 -0.76 -7.57
C ASP A 33 1.74 -0.05 -6.28
N LYS A 34 0.76 -0.57 -5.54
CA LYS A 34 0.32 0.02 -4.27
C LYS A 34 1.38 -0.08 -3.18
N LEU A 35 2.04 -1.22 -3.03
CA LEU A 35 3.12 -1.39 -2.05
C LEU A 35 4.27 -0.42 -2.31
N ILE A 36 4.67 -0.23 -3.57
CA ILE A 36 5.73 0.71 -3.93
C ILE A 36 5.28 2.15 -3.74
N SER A 37 4.15 2.54 -4.31
CA SER A 37 3.69 3.93 -4.28
C SER A 37 3.41 4.40 -2.85
N PHE A 38 2.88 3.53 -1.99
CA PHE A 38 2.68 3.84 -0.58
C PHE A 38 3.99 4.07 0.18
N SER A 39 5.01 3.27 -0.12
CA SER A 39 6.31 3.33 0.55
C SER A 39 7.22 4.43 0.01
N ALA A 40 7.29 4.61 -1.31
CA ALA A 40 8.26 5.47 -1.97
C ALA A 40 7.85 6.95 -2.03
N THR A 41 6.56 7.27 -1.89
CA THR A 41 6.09 8.67 -1.94
C THR A 41 6.55 9.44 -0.70
N ASP A 42 7.22 10.57 -0.91
CA ASP A 42 7.78 11.45 0.13
C ASP A 42 7.04 12.79 0.28
N THR A 43 6.10 13.08 -0.61
CA THR A 43 5.35 14.35 -0.64
C THR A 43 4.02 14.29 0.10
N HIS A 44 3.37 13.13 0.14
CA HIS A 44 2.09 12.90 0.81
C HIS A 44 1.90 11.41 1.08
N ILE A 45 1.08 11.09 2.09
CA ILE A 45 0.74 9.71 2.41
C ILE A 45 -0.48 9.28 1.59
N ARG A 46 -0.38 8.14 0.94
CA ARG A 46 -1.44 7.55 0.12
C ARG A 46 -2.36 6.67 0.97
N HIS A 47 -3.13 7.27 1.88
CA HIS A 47 -4.00 6.55 2.82
C HIS A 47 -4.97 5.58 2.14
N ARG A 48 -5.41 5.90 0.90
CA ARG A 48 -6.28 5.01 0.15
C ARG A 48 -5.63 3.65 -0.16
N ASP A 49 -4.32 3.61 -0.34
CA ASP A 49 -3.63 2.35 -0.59
C ASP A 49 -3.70 1.42 0.63
N LEU A 50 -3.81 1.98 1.86
CA LEU A 50 -4.05 1.20 3.08
C LEU A 50 -5.43 0.54 3.14
N TRP A 51 -6.41 1.08 2.44
CA TRP A 51 -7.72 0.45 2.24
C TRP A 51 -7.66 -0.62 1.15
N ASP A 52 -7.04 -0.28 0.03
CA ASP A 52 -7.03 -1.12 -1.17
C ASP A 52 -6.18 -2.40 -1.00
N ILE A 53 -5.02 -2.32 -0.30
CA ILE A 53 -4.12 -3.47 -0.10
C ILE A 53 -4.84 -4.62 0.63
N PRO A 54 -5.47 -4.42 1.81
CA PRO A 54 -6.22 -5.48 2.48
C PRO A 54 -7.39 -6.02 1.65
N TRP A 55 -8.07 -5.15 0.88
CA TRP A 55 -9.16 -5.56 0.01
C TRP A 55 -8.66 -6.50 -1.09
N ILE A 56 -7.57 -6.16 -1.78
CA ILE A 56 -6.98 -6.98 -2.85
C ILE A 56 -6.61 -8.38 -2.32
N VAL A 57 -5.95 -8.43 -1.18
CA VAL A 57 -5.46 -9.70 -0.59
C VAL A 57 -6.60 -10.61 -0.11
N ARG A 58 -7.76 -10.02 0.22
CA ARG A 58 -8.97 -10.78 0.61
C ARG A 58 -9.82 -11.21 -0.58
N ALA A 59 -9.69 -10.53 -1.73
CA ALA A 59 -10.54 -10.77 -2.89
C ALA A 59 -10.23 -12.11 -3.58
N GLN A 60 -8.98 -12.54 -3.56
CA GLN A 60 -8.52 -13.82 -4.12
C GLN A 60 -7.18 -14.24 -3.55
N GLU A 61 -6.77 -15.48 -3.81
CA GLU A 61 -5.41 -15.94 -3.54
C GLU A 61 -4.40 -15.16 -4.40
N ILE A 62 -3.35 -14.63 -3.75
CA ILE A 62 -2.31 -13.81 -4.38
C ILE A 62 -1.00 -14.62 -4.46
N ASP A 63 -0.42 -14.67 -5.65
CA ASP A 63 0.95 -15.18 -5.83
C ASP A 63 1.97 -14.12 -5.39
N PHE A 64 2.44 -14.24 -4.15
CA PHE A 64 3.44 -13.32 -3.60
C PHE A 64 4.83 -13.44 -4.22
N SER A 65 5.14 -14.54 -4.91
CA SER A 65 6.39 -14.64 -5.69
C SER A 65 6.32 -13.73 -6.91
N ALA A 66 5.17 -13.71 -7.60
CA ALA A 66 4.93 -12.79 -8.70
C ALA A 66 4.91 -11.33 -8.21
N VAL A 67 4.23 -11.04 -7.09
CA VAL A 67 4.24 -9.68 -6.49
C VAL A 67 5.66 -9.24 -6.18
N ALA A 68 6.48 -10.09 -5.56
CA ALA A 68 7.85 -9.77 -5.20
C ALA A 68 8.73 -9.46 -6.42
N ALA A 69 8.62 -10.26 -7.48
CA ALA A 69 9.33 -10.01 -8.74
C ALA A 69 8.91 -8.66 -9.35
N LEU A 70 7.61 -8.35 -9.35
CA LEU A 70 7.06 -7.08 -9.84
C LEU A 70 7.52 -5.90 -9.00
N VAL A 71 7.54 -6.02 -7.67
CA VAL A 71 8.04 -5.00 -6.75
C VAL A 71 9.52 -4.69 -7.03
N ALA A 72 10.35 -5.73 -7.20
CA ALA A 72 11.76 -5.55 -7.50
C ALA A 72 11.98 -4.85 -8.87
N ALA A 73 11.26 -5.28 -9.91
CA ALA A 73 11.35 -4.69 -11.24
C ALA A 73 10.91 -3.21 -11.22
N LYS A 74 9.74 -2.92 -10.65
CA LYS A 74 9.21 -1.56 -10.58
C LYS A 74 10.06 -0.63 -9.71
N HIS A 75 10.65 -1.13 -8.62
CA HIS A 75 11.59 -0.37 -7.79
C HIS A 75 12.80 0.10 -8.62
N ALA A 76 13.34 -0.77 -9.48
CA ALA A 76 14.42 -0.42 -10.38
C ALA A 76 13.98 0.60 -11.46
N ASP A 77 12.80 0.38 -12.08
CA ASP A 77 12.25 1.25 -13.12
C ASP A 77 11.97 2.66 -12.60
N TYR A 78 11.42 2.79 -11.40
CA TYR A 78 11.14 4.09 -10.76
C TYR A 78 12.39 4.78 -10.21
N ARG A 79 13.56 4.13 -10.30
CA ARG A 79 14.84 4.66 -9.78
C ARG A 79 14.72 5.17 -8.35
N CYS A 80 14.01 4.41 -7.50
CA CYS A 80 13.85 4.76 -6.10
C CYS A 80 15.20 4.96 -5.43
N PRO A 81 15.46 6.10 -4.77
CA PRO A 81 16.78 6.38 -4.20
C PRO A 81 17.11 5.50 -2.98
N ALA A 82 16.09 5.05 -2.27
CA ALA A 82 16.25 4.15 -1.13
C ALA A 82 16.40 2.70 -1.60
N SER A 83 17.13 1.88 -0.85
CA SER A 83 17.18 0.44 -1.11
C SER A 83 15.78 -0.18 -0.95
N LEU A 84 15.54 -1.30 -1.64
CA LEU A 84 14.26 -2.01 -1.56
C LEU A 84 13.92 -2.40 -0.10
N ALA A 85 14.91 -2.84 0.67
CA ALA A 85 14.72 -3.16 2.09
C ALA A 85 14.32 -1.93 2.91
N SER A 86 14.95 -0.77 2.67
CA SER A 86 14.59 0.48 3.33
C SER A 86 13.19 0.96 2.93
N MET A 87 12.82 0.82 1.67
CA MET A 87 11.48 1.15 1.18
C MET A 87 10.41 0.28 1.87
N ILE A 88 10.63 -1.02 1.99
CA ILE A 88 9.72 -1.94 2.69
C ILE A 88 9.60 -1.56 4.17
N ALA A 89 10.72 -1.28 4.84
CA ALA A 89 10.72 -0.86 6.24
C ALA A 89 9.91 0.44 6.46
N VAL A 90 10.06 1.42 5.56
CA VAL A 90 9.26 2.66 5.58
C VAL A 90 7.79 2.38 5.37
N GLY A 91 7.43 1.49 4.44
CA GLY A 91 6.03 1.09 4.19
C GLY A 91 5.37 0.50 5.42
N MET A 92 6.03 -0.45 6.10
CA MET A 92 5.53 -1.06 7.33
C MET A 92 5.36 -0.03 8.45
N GLN A 93 6.38 0.80 8.71
CA GLN A 93 6.32 1.84 9.72
C GLN A 93 5.22 2.87 9.45
N ARG A 94 5.10 3.31 8.22
CA ARG A 94 4.08 4.28 7.79
C ARG A 94 2.67 3.74 7.97
N ALA A 95 2.43 2.47 7.60
CA ALA A 95 1.14 1.82 7.80
C ALA A 95 0.77 1.78 9.28
N HIS A 96 1.70 1.30 10.12
CA HIS A 96 1.51 1.25 11.56
C HIS A 96 1.11 2.62 12.15
N VAL A 97 1.83 3.67 11.81
CA VAL A 97 1.52 5.03 12.31
C VAL A 97 0.16 5.52 11.83
N CYS A 98 -0.15 5.35 10.53
CA CYS A 98 -1.43 5.83 9.97
C CYS A 98 -2.65 5.14 10.58
N TYR A 99 -2.52 3.86 10.93
CA TYR A 99 -3.60 3.15 11.63
C TYR A 99 -3.69 3.54 13.11
N ALA A 100 -2.54 3.74 13.77
CA ALA A 100 -2.49 4.05 15.20
C ALA A 100 -2.89 5.50 15.54
N ASP A 101 -2.58 6.48 14.68
CA ASP A 101 -2.86 7.90 14.93
C ASP A 101 -4.23 8.36 14.41
N GLY A 102 -5.03 7.46 13.85
CA GLY A 102 -6.35 7.75 13.31
C GLY A 102 -6.35 8.52 11.98
N SER A 103 -5.18 8.82 11.40
CA SER A 103 -5.11 9.56 10.12
C SER A 103 -5.72 8.74 8.97
N PHE A 104 -5.58 7.42 8.98
CA PHE A 104 -6.25 6.52 8.05
C PHE A 104 -7.78 6.68 8.13
N THR A 105 -8.36 6.55 9.32
CA THR A 105 -9.81 6.65 9.55
C THR A 105 -10.35 7.99 9.08
N GLY A 106 -9.69 9.10 9.48
CA GLY A 106 -10.09 10.46 9.08
C GLY A 106 -10.03 10.69 7.56
N GLN A 107 -9.10 10.06 6.85
CA GLN A 107 -9.04 10.14 5.39
C GLN A 107 -10.11 9.26 4.72
N MET A 108 -10.35 8.05 5.23
CA MET A 108 -11.34 7.15 4.63
C MET A 108 -12.77 7.70 4.74
N GLN A 109 -13.11 8.42 5.80
CA GLN A 109 -14.40 9.09 5.94
C GLN A 109 -14.72 10.06 4.78
N ARG A 110 -13.71 10.56 4.07
CA ARG A 110 -13.89 11.45 2.91
C ARG A 110 -14.14 10.70 1.60
N PHE A 111 -13.79 9.42 1.52
CA PHE A 111 -13.84 8.62 0.30
C PHE A 111 -14.91 7.53 0.32
N LEU A 112 -15.28 7.06 1.50
CA LEU A 112 -16.26 5.99 1.65
C LEU A 112 -17.66 6.57 1.78
N SER A 113 -18.64 5.91 1.16
CA SER A 113 -20.04 6.30 1.33
C SER A 113 -20.51 6.03 2.77
N PRO A 114 -21.51 6.78 3.28
CA PRO A 114 -22.07 6.53 4.62
C PRO A 114 -22.48 5.05 4.81
N ALA A 115 -23.07 4.42 3.81
CA ALA A 115 -23.48 3.02 3.88
C ALA A 115 -22.31 2.04 4.03
N VAL A 116 -21.10 2.39 3.57
CA VAL A 116 -19.89 1.60 3.78
C VAL A 116 -19.33 1.87 5.17
N LEU A 117 -19.32 3.14 5.60
CA LEU A 117 -18.91 3.53 6.94
C LEU A 117 -19.78 2.89 8.02
N ASP A 118 -21.10 2.87 7.83
CA ASP A 118 -22.05 2.23 8.76
C ASP A 118 -21.80 0.73 8.90
N ARG A 119 -21.42 0.05 7.82
CA ARG A 119 -21.04 -1.38 7.87
C ARG A 119 -19.68 -1.62 8.53
N THR A 120 -18.87 -0.59 8.64
CA THR A 120 -17.55 -0.61 9.25
C THR A 120 -17.51 0.31 10.48
N HIS A 121 -18.65 0.43 11.19
CA HIS A 121 -18.79 1.32 12.36
C HIS A 121 -17.76 1.05 13.47
N ASP A 122 -17.16 -0.13 13.47
CA ASP A 122 -16.06 -0.50 14.36
C ASP A 122 -14.69 -0.36 13.68
N PHE A 123 -14.54 0.71 12.89
CA PHE A 123 -13.38 0.96 12.04
C PHE A 123 -12.07 1.00 12.85
N ASP A 124 -12.11 1.62 14.04
CA ASP A 124 -10.92 1.76 14.88
C ASP A 124 -10.47 0.40 15.44
N ASN A 125 -11.40 -0.48 15.79
CA ASN A 125 -11.08 -1.85 16.22
C ASN A 125 -10.58 -2.74 15.06
N HIS A 126 -10.82 -2.35 13.80
CA HIS A 126 -10.31 -3.07 12.64
C HIS A 126 -8.92 -2.61 12.20
N CYS A 127 -8.43 -1.46 12.66
CA CYS A 127 -7.14 -0.90 12.25
C CYS A 127 -5.97 -1.84 12.54
N ASP A 128 -5.94 -2.50 13.69
CA ASP A 128 -4.90 -3.47 14.03
C ASP A 128 -4.91 -4.67 13.07
N ALA A 129 -6.09 -5.18 12.73
CA ALA A 129 -6.24 -6.28 11.78
C ALA A 129 -5.82 -5.87 10.36
N LEU A 130 -6.14 -4.65 9.94
CA LEU A 130 -5.71 -4.12 8.65
C LEU A 130 -4.19 -3.90 8.61
N ASN A 131 -3.62 -3.34 9.66
CA ASN A 131 -2.17 -3.17 9.79
C ASN A 131 -1.45 -4.52 9.69
N ALA A 132 -1.93 -5.54 10.40
CA ALA A 132 -1.35 -6.89 10.35
C ALA A 132 -1.38 -7.50 8.94
N ILE A 133 -2.40 -7.18 8.12
CA ILE A 133 -2.46 -7.61 6.72
C ILE A 133 -1.41 -6.88 5.88
N VAL A 134 -1.29 -5.57 6.01
CA VAL A 134 -0.30 -4.76 5.27
C VAL A 134 1.13 -5.18 5.63
N GLU A 135 1.43 -5.34 6.92
CA GLU A 135 2.74 -5.85 7.39
C GLU A 135 3.05 -7.24 6.82
N ARG A 136 2.06 -8.13 6.81
CA ARG A 136 2.21 -9.46 6.21
C ARG A 136 2.50 -9.40 4.72
N CYS A 137 1.88 -8.48 3.97
CA CYS A 137 2.16 -8.31 2.55
C CYS A 137 3.63 -7.94 2.33
N TYR A 138 4.14 -6.93 3.04
CA TYR A 138 5.55 -6.55 2.96
C TYR A 138 6.48 -7.67 3.42
N GLY A 139 6.15 -8.37 4.50
CA GLY A 139 6.92 -9.51 5.00
C GLY A 139 7.02 -10.65 3.98
N ARG A 140 5.91 -10.99 3.30
CA ARG A 140 5.91 -12.01 2.24
C ARG A 140 6.73 -11.60 1.03
N VAL A 141 6.67 -10.33 0.62
CA VAL A 141 7.53 -9.79 -0.44
C VAL A 141 9.01 -9.89 -0.03
N ALA A 142 9.37 -9.47 1.17
CA ALA A 142 10.73 -9.55 1.68
C ALA A 142 11.25 -11.00 1.74
N ALA A 143 10.43 -11.92 2.21
CA ALA A 143 10.75 -13.35 2.27
C ALA A 143 10.96 -13.96 0.87
N SER A 144 10.07 -13.65 -0.08
CA SER A 144 10.18 -14.13 -1.47
C SER A 144 11.43 -13.61 -2.19
N LEU A 145 11.93 -12.42 -1.78
CA LEU A 145 13.15 -11.83 -2.31
C LEU A 145 14.43 -12.23 -1.54
N GLY A 146 14.28 -12.96 -0.42
CA GLY A 146 15.41 -13.34 0.43
C GLY A 146 16.09 -12.16 1.16
N ILE A 147 15.36 -11.07 1.42
CA ILE A 147 15.88 -9.83 2.03
C ILE A 147 15.31 -9.53 3.43
N SER A 148 14.69 -10.50 4.08
CA SER A 148 14.04 -10.30 5.39
C SER A 148 14.98 -9.71 6.44
N ASP A 149 16.22 -10.21 6.54
CA ASP A 149 17.23 -9.69 7.47
C ASP A 149 17.63 -8.24 7.17
N GLN A 150 17.69 -7.89 5.89
CA GLN A 150 17.98 -6.52 5.44
C GLN A 150 16.83 -5.58 5.80
N VAL A 151 15.59 -6.04 5.66
CA VAL A 151 14.40 -5.27 6.08
C VAL A 151 14.40 -5.05 7.59
N GLU A 152 14.69 -6.08 8.38
CA GLU A 152 14.77 -5.95 9.83
C GLU A 152 15.88 -4.99 10.27
N HIS A 153 17.04 -5.04 9.62
CA HIS A 153 18.11 -4.06 9.86
C HIS A 153 17.66 -2.64 9.50
N ALA A 154 17.00 -2.46 8.36
CA ALA A 154 16.45 -1.17 7.94
C ALA A 154 15.38 -0.63 8.92
N ARG A 155 14.53 -1.49 9.47
CA ARG A 155 13.53 -1.12 10.50
C ARG A 155 14.20 -0.58 11.77
N ARG A 156 15.24 -1.24 12.27
CA ARG A 156 16.00 -0.76 13.46
C ARG A 156 16.64 0.59 13.21
N ARG A 157 17.27 0.78 12.05
CA ARG A 157 17.85 2.06 11.67
C ARG A 157 16.80 3.15 11.59
N LEU A 158 15.67 2.87 10.93
CA LEU A 158 14.53 3.79 10.80
C LEU A 158 13.99 4.21 12.18
N ALA A 159 13.83 3.26 13.11
CA ALA A 159 13.41 3.55 14.47
C ALA A 159 14.37 4.49 15.21
N THR A 160 15.69 4.31 15.02
CA THR A 160 16.72 5.20 15.56
C THR A 160 16.62 6.61 14.96
N GLU A 161 16.46 6.72 13.65
CA GLU A 161 16.32 8.02 12.95
C GLU A 161 15.05 8.77 13.37
N ILE A 162 13.93 8.05 13.59
CA ILE A 162 12.71 8.62 14.14
C ILE A 162 12.91 9.11 15.58
N SER A 163 13.51 8.29 16.43
CA SER A 163 13.76 8.62 17.85
C SER A 163 14.71 9.80 18.02
N SER A 164 15.68 9.96 17.12
CA SER A 164 16.59 11.11 17.11
C SER A 164 15.97 12.37 16.49
N GLY A 165 14.77 12.26 15.95
CA GLY A 165 14.05 13.39 15.35
C GLY A 165 14.56 13.80 13.95
N LEU A 166 15.39 13.00 13.31
CA LEU A 166 15.89 13.26 11.95
C LEU A 166 14.78 13.15 10.89
N ILE A 167 13.85 12.23 11.09
CA ILE A 167 12.70 12.03 10.22
C ILE A 167 11.39 12.01 11.03
N SER A 168 10.26 12.10 10.34
CA SER A 168 8.94 11.99 10.96
C SER A 168 8.62 10.54 11.36
N ALA A 169 7.61 10.35 12.20
CA ALA A 169 7.13 9.01 12.58
C ALA A 169 6.71 8.15 11.38
N THR A 170 6.29 8.77 10.28
CA THR A 170 5.91 8.09 9.03
C THR A 170 7.09 7.85 8.08
N GLY A 171 8.33 8.09 8.53
CA GLY A 171 9.54 7.92 7.71
C GLY A 171 9.71 8.97 6.62
N MET A 172 8.97 10.08 6.68
CA MET A 172 9.11 11.19 5.72
C MET A 172 10.17 12.18 6.20
N PRO A 173 10.95 12.76 5.28
CA PRO A 173 11.89 13.84 5.65
C PRO A 173 11.14 14.98 6.33
N LYS A 174 11.65 15.46 7.45
CA LYS A 174 11.12 16.69 8.03
C LYS A 174 11.49 17.83 7.08
N ARG A 175 10.48 18.46 6.48
CA ARG A 175 10.69 19.70 5.74
C ARG A 175 11.15 20.73 6.76
N ASN A 176 12.40 21.20 6.63
CA ASN A 176 12.82 22.40 7.35
C ASN A 176 11.88 23.52 6.90
N LEU A 177 10.98 23.94 7.77
CA LEU A 177 10.30 25.22 7.65
C LEU A 177 11.39 26.27 7.79
N VAL A 178 12.00 26.66 6.68
CA VAL A 178 12.75 27.90 6.61
C VAL A 178 11.68 28.98 6.75
N LEU A 179 11.57 29.50 7.98
CA LEU A 179 10.83 30.72 8.25
C LEU A 179 11.56 31.84 7.51
N SER A 180 11.03 32.22 6.36
CA SER A 180 11.37 33.46 5.67
C SER A 180 10.50 34.60 6.19
#